data_d228615e54fb564e4950bac5789dd0c1
#
_entry.id   d228615e54fb564e4950bac5789dd0c1
#
_cell.length_a   1.000
_cell.length_b   1.000
_cell.length_c   1.000
_cell.angle_alpha   90.00
_cell.angle_beta   90.00
_cell.angle_gamma   90.00
#
_symmetry.space_group_name_H-M   'P 1'
#
loop_
_entity.id
_entity.type
_entity.pdbx_description
1 polymer ?
#
loop_
_entity_poly.entity_id
_entity_poly.type
_entity_poly.pdbx_seq_one_letter_code
_entity_poly.pdbx_strand_id
1 'polypeptide(L)'
;MRPYALIDLHCDTLTDCMYAGSNIIDTLDDPARTLSLTSIPKDIHWAQFFAVFVPDELRGEKAVRFFDNACANFDRQMRKFADRVSPCCNVTDMERAWAAGKTAAFLSVENGSAFAGDLSRIGKMKRQGVCAVTLTWNGENELGSGNVTDRGLTDLGRAAVREMERCGILIDVSHLNDAGLADVFETAERPFLATHSNARAVCAHRRNLTDVQIKEMVRRGCLIGLNYYGPFLCDGGEVRSLD
;
A
#
# COMPACT_ATOMS: atom_id res chain seq x y z
N MET A 1 3.42 -11.43 29.40
CA MET A 1 2.41 -10.95 28.43
C MET A 1 2.96 -11.20 27.03
N ARG A 2 2.12 -11.60 26.06
CA ARG A 2 2.56 -11.54 24.66
C ARG A 2 2.71 -10.07 24.28
N PRO A 3 3.77 -9.67 23.56
CA PRO A 3 3.90 -8.31 23.10
C PRO A 3 2.71 -7.93 22.21
N TYR A 4 2.28 -6.69 22.26
CA TYR A 4 1.29 -6.18 21.32
C TYR A 4 1.88 -6.24 19.91
N ALA A 5 1.04 -6.57 18.94
CA ALA A 5 1.40 -6.54 17.53
C ALA A 5 0.63 -5.43 16.81
N LEU A 6 1.32 -4.66 16.01
CA LEU A 6 0.73 -3.65 15.13
C LEU A 6 1.16 -3.91 13.71
N ILE A 7 0.20 -3.91 12.80
CA ILE A 7 0.45 -4.01 11.37
C ILE A 7 -0.05 -2.72 10.73
N ASP A 8 0.88 -1.89 10.28
CA ASP A 8 0.58 -0.70 9.49
C ASP A 8 0.69 -1.05 8.00
N LEU A 9 -0.45 -0.94 7.30
CA LEU A 9 -0.57 -1.42 5.93
C LEU A 9 -0.11 -0.40 4.89
N HIS A 10 0.30 0.84 5.29
CA HIS A 10 0.72 1.84 4.32
C HIS A 10 1.56 2.95 4.95
N CYS A 11 2.71 3.25 4.33
CA CYS A 11 3.42 4.51 4.51
C CYS A 11 4.23 4.87 3.25
N ASP A 12 4.42 6.17 3.01
CA ASP A 12 5.16 6.72 1.87
C ASP A 12 6.63 7.01 2.16
N THR A 13 7.10 6.70 3.37
CA THR A 13 8.46 7.04 3.83
C THR A 13 9.55 6.64 2.82
N LEU A 14 9.36 5.52 2.11
CA LEU A 14 10.32 5.05 1.12
C LEU A 14 10.46 6.00 -0.08
N THR A 15 9.35 6.53 -0.58
CA THR A 15 9.32 7.43 -1.73
C THR A 15 9.54 8.88 -1.35
N ASP A 16 9.16 9.30 -0.15
CA ASP A 16 9.48 10.62 0.39
C ASP A 16 11.00 10.88 0.39
N CYS A 17 11.78 9.85 0.70
CA CYS A 17 13.23 9.91 0.63
C CYS A 17 13.76 10.16 -0.79
N MET A 18 12.98 9.85 -1.83
CA MET A 18 13.37 10.05 -3.23
C MET A 18 12.99 11.42 -3.78
N TYR A 19 11.90 12.02 -3.25
CA TYR A 19 11.42 13.34 -3.69
C TYR A 19 12.16 14.51 -3.05
N ALA A 20 12.88 14.31 -1.98
CA ALA A 20 13.57 15.39 -1.25
C ALA A 20 14.70 16.07 -2.02
N GLY A 21 14.88 15.76 -3.31
CA GLY A 21 15.71 16.51 -4.27
C GLY A 21 17.20 16.60 -3.92
N SER A 22 17.55 15.90 -2.88
CA SER A 22 18.92 15.86 -2.46
C SER A 22 19.49 14.51 -2.77
N ASN A 23 20.73 14.44 -2.87
CA ASN A 23 21.56 13.36 -2.95
C ASN A 23 21.41 12.31 -1.88
N ILE A 24 20.34 11.89 -1.61
CA ILE A 24 20.02 11.12 -0.78
C ILE A 24 19.48 10.74 0.15
N ILE A 25 19.21 10.22 0.36
CA ILE A 25 19.34 9.42 1.10
C ILE A 25 19.05 9.26 2.38
N ASP A 26 18.13 9.39 2.73
CA ASP A 26 18.13 9.04 3.99
C ASP A 26 16.97 8.43 4.41
N THR A 27 16.67 7.97 4.91
CA THR A 27 17.04 6.84 5.63
C THR A 27 15.85 6.53 6.49
N LEU A 28 15.39 5.31 6.44
CA LEU A 28 14.30 4.84 7.27
C LEU A 28 14.47 5.15 8.78
N ASP A 29 15.59 5.69 9.21
CA ASP A 29 15.85 6.12 10.60
C ASP A 29 15.90 7.65 10.79
N ASP A 30 15.55 8.43 9.78
CA ASP A 30 15.44 9.89 9.92
C ASP A 30 14.24 10.26 10.82
N PRO A 31 14.47 10.82 12.01
CA PRO A 31 13.38 11.14 12.95
C PRO A 31 12.46 12.27 12.45
N ALA A 32 12.84 12.98 11.40
CA ALA A 32 11.98 13.99 10.77
C ALA A 32 10.88 13.39 9.87
N ARG A 33 10.95 12.09 9.58
CA ARG A 33 9.93 11.40 8.79
C ARG A 33 8.72 11.03 9.62
N THR A 34 7.55 11.02 9.00
CA THR A 34 6.29 10.62 9.65
C THR A 34 6.40 9.22 10.25
N LEU A 35 6.99 8.29 9.52
CA LEU A 35 7.38 6.99 10.03
C LEU A 35 8.90 6.82 9.91
N SER A 36 9.54 6.48 11.02
CA SER A 36 10.97 6.21 11.10
C SER A 36 11.23 4.98 11.94
N LEU A 37 12.29 4.23 11.65
CA LEU A 37 12.74 3.13 12.49
C LEU A 37 13.11 3.57 13.92
N THR A 38 13.34 4.88 14.12
CA THR A 38 13.61 5.44 15.46
C THR A 38 12.32 5.73 16.24
N SER A 39 11.20 5.91 15.57
CA SER A 39 9.89 6.17 16.18
C SER A 39 9.10 4.89 16.48
N ILE A 40 9.52 3.74 15.94
CA ILE A 40 8.87 2.45 16.21
C ILE A 40 9.17 2.01 17.65
N PRO A 41 8.14 1.76 18.49
CA PRO A 41 8.35 1.29 19.86
C PRO A 41 9.04 -0.08 19.89
N LYS A 42 9.98 -0.25 20.81
CA LYS A 42 10.80 -1.48 20.90
C LYS A 42 10.10 -2.66 21.58
N ASP A 43 9.02 -2.38 22.29
CA ASP A 43 8.26 -3.34 23.12
C ASP A 43 7.05 -3.93 22.40
N ILE A 44 6.85 -3.59 21.12
CA ILE A 44 5.77 -4.13 20.30
C ILE A 44 6.33 -4.85 19.06
N HIS A 45 5.57 -5.82 18.59
CA HIS A 45 5.79 -6.43 17.28
C HIS A 45 5.25 -5.51 16.19
N TRP A 46 6.13 -4.93 15.36
CA TRP A 46 5.72 -4.01 14.29
C TRP A 46 5.91 -4.64 12.91
N ALA A 47 4.87 -4.56 12.08
CA ALA A 47 4.96 -4.82 10.65
C ALA A 47 4.55 -3.58 9.87
N GLN A 48 5.34 -3.22 8.87
CA GLN A 48 5.15 -2.03 8.05
C GLN A 48 5.13 -2.37 6.58
N PHE A 49 4.10 -1.88 5.88
CA PHE A 49 4.10 -1.83 4.42
C PHE A 49 4.71 -0.49 3.98
N PHE A 50 5.82 -0.58 3.26
CA PHE A 50 6.50 0.54 2.64
C PHE A 50 6.04 0.64 1.19
N ALA A 51 5.28 1.68 0.87
CA ALA A 51 4.74 1.88 -0.45
C ALA A 51 5.76 2.53 -1.40
N VAL A 52 5.80 2.01 -2.61
CA VAL A 52 6.32 2.74 -3.76
C VAL A 52 5.17 3.53 -4.35
N PHE A 53 5.01 4.77 -3.92
CA PHE A 53 4.02 5.68 -4.48
C PHE A 53 4.46 6.18 -5.85
N VAL A 54 3.72 5.84 -6.90
CA VAL A 54 3.97 6.29 -8.28
C VAL A 54 2.98 7.40 -8.63
N PRO A 55 3.42 8.66 -8.78
CA PRO A 55 2.53 9.78 -9.12
C PRO A 55 1.77 9.56 -10.42
N ASP A 56 0.57 10.14 -10.51
CA ASP A 56 -0.30 10.03 -11.68
C ASP A 56 0.32 10.61 -12.97
N GLU A 57 1.29 11.51 -12.85
CA GLU A 57 2.01 12.08 -13.98
C GLU A 57 3.04 11.12 -14.60
N LEU A 58 3.42 10.10 -13.87
CA LEU A 58 4.36 9.10 -14.37
C LEU A 58 3.61 7.97 -15.07
N ARG A 59 3.90 7.77 -16.36
CA ARG A 59 3.31 6.73 -17.20
C ARG A 59 4.37 6.00 -18.00
N GLY A 60 4.04 4.78 -18.45
CA GLY A 60 4.90 3.97 -19.30
C GLY A 60 6.29 3.78 -18.69
N GLU A 61 7.32 3.93 -19.52
CA GLU A 61 8.72 3.75 -19.11
C GLU A 61 9.18 4.66 -17.95
N LYS A 62 8.56 5.82 -17.77
CA LYS A 62 8.88 6.70 -16.64
C LYS A 62 8.40 6.11 -15.32
N ALA A 63 7.20 5.57 -15.27
CA ALA A 63 6.65 4.88 -14.09
C ALA A 63 7.48 3.64 -13.76
N VAL A 64 7.87 2.88 -14.79
CA VAL A 64 8.74 1.70 -14.65
C VAL A 64 10.07 2.04 -14.01
N ARG A 65 10.78 3.03 -14.55
CA ARG A 65 12.07 3.47 -14.00
C ARG A 65 11.96 4.00 -12.58
N PHE A 66 10.90 4.74 -12.30
CA PHE A 66 10.64 5.22 -10.95
C PHE A 66 10.47 4.06 -9.97
N PHE A 67 9.64 3.08 -10.32
CA PHE A 67 9.44 1.88 -9.52
C PHE A 67 10.75 1.09 -9.33
N ASP A 68 11.50 0.83 -10.39
CA ASP A 68 12.78 0.08 -10.31
C ASP A 68 13.79 0.81 -9.38
N ASN A 69 13.85 2.14 -9.42
CA ASN A 69 14.69 2.94 -8.52
C ASN A 69 14.23 2.87 -7.07
N ALA A 70 12.92 2.89 -6.83
CA ALA A 70 12.36 2.79 -5.48
C ALA A 70 12.60 1.39 -4.88
N CYS A 71 12.46 0.32 -5.66
CA CYS A 71 12.82 -1.02 -5.23
C CYS A 71 14.30 -1.12 -4.87
N ALA A 72 15.19 -0.55 -5.69
CA ALA A 72 16.63 -0.52 -5.38
C ALA A 72 16.91 0.27 -4.10
N ASN A 73 16.13 1.33 -3.82
CA ASN A 73 16.21 2.06 -2.55
C ASN A 73 15.74 1.17 -1.39
N PHE A 74 14.61 0.51 -1.50
CA PHE A 74 14.13 -0.43 -0.48
C PHE A 74 15.20 -1.46 -0.13
N ASP A 75 15.78 -2.13 -1.12
CA ASP A 75 16.84 -3.12 -0.91
C ASP A 75 18.06 -2.54 -0.21
N ARG A 76 18.45 -1.32 -0.54
CA ARG A 76 19.57 -0.62 0.09
C ARG A 76 19.27 -0.32 1.56
N GLN A 77 18.05 0.15 1.87
CA GLN A 77 17.60 0.44 3.23
C GLN A 77 17.53 -0.86 4.07
N MET A 78 16.98 -1.94 3.51
CA MET A 78 16.91 -3.24 4.20
C MET A 78 18.31 -3.77 4.56
N ARG A 79 19.28 -3.61 3.66
CA ARG A 79 20.68 -3.98 3.96
C ARG A 79 21.33 -3.07 4.99
N LYS A 80 21.10 -1.75 4.89
CA LYS A 80 21.68 -0.76 5.83
C LYS A 80 21.21 -1.00 7.26
N PHE A 81 19.96 -1.36 7.45
CA PHE A 81 19.32 -1.53 8.75
C PHE A 81 19.00 -2.98 9.09
N ALA A 82 19.76 -3.92 8.55
CA ALA A 82 19.50 -5.35 8.70
C ALA A 82 19.51 -5.84 10.17
N ASP A 83 20.06 -5.07 11.09
CA ASP A 83 20.01 -5.31 12.54
C ASP A 83 18.63 -4.96 13.15
N ARG A 84 17.85 -4.06 12.55
CA ARG A 84 16.57 -3.54 13.07
C ARG A 84 15.35 -3.92 12.25
N VAL A 85 15.52 -4.22 10.97
CA VAL A 85 14.42 -4.49 10.03
C VAL A 85 14.72 -5.72 9.20
N SER A 86 13.66 -6.43 8.79
CA SER A 86 13.77 -7.60 7.92
C SER A 86 12.75 -7.52 6.81
N PRO A 87 13.14 -7.65 5.53
CA PRO A 87 12.20 -7.73 4.42
C PRO A 87 11.37 -9.01 4.53
N CYS A 88 10.07 -8.89 4.30
CA CYS A 88 9.10 -9.96 4.44
C CYS A 88 8.18 -10.03 3.20
N CYS A 89 7.80 -11.25 2.81
CA CYS A 89 6.87 -11.49 1.72
C CYS A 89 5.61 -12.27 2.15
N ASN A 90 5.58 -12.73 3.41
CA ASN A 90 4.49 -13.54 3.95
C ASN A 90 4.51 -13.51 5.50
N VAL A 91 3.49 -14.12 6.11
CA VAL A 91 3.34 -14.16 7.58
C VAL A 91 4.50 -14.89 8.26
N THR A 92 5.02 -15.96 7.67
CA THR A 92 6.14 -16.71 8.24
C THR A 92 7.41 -15.85 8.34
N ASP A 93 7.68 -15.02 7.31
CA ASP A 93 8.80 -14.09 7.35
C ASP A 93 8.58 -13.02 8.42
N MET A 94 7.36 -12.51 8.56
CA MET A 94 6.97 -11.55 9.60
C MET A 94 7.20 -12.11 11.00
N GLU A 95 6.75 -13.34 11.26
CA GLU A 95 6.93 -13.99 12.56
C GLU A 95 8.41 -14.24 12.88
N ARG A 96 9.22 -14.59 11.88
CA ARG A 96 10.69 -14.70 12.05
C ARG A 96 11.33 -13.35 12.36
N ALA A 97 10.91 -12.27 11.68
CA ALA A 97 11.40 -10.91 11.96
C ALA A 97 11.09 -10.52 13.42
N TRP A 98 9.85 -10.74 13.87
CA TRP A 98 9.44 -10.48 15.25
C TRP A 98 10.17 -11.32 16.28
N ALA A 99 10.38 -12.61 16.00
CA ALA A 99 11.15 -13.49 16.87
C ALA A 99 12.62 -13.04 17.00
N ALA A 100 13.16 -12.36 15.98
CA ALA A 100 14.48 -11.76 15.99
C ALA A 100 14.52 -10.34 16.57
N GLY A 101 13.40 -9.82 17.10
CA GLY A 101 13.28 -8.46 17.63
C GLY A 101 13.38 -7.36 16.57
N LYS A 102 13.00 -7.66 15.33
CA LYS A 102 13.07 -6.74 14.19
C LYS A 102 11.69 -6.32 13.72
N THR A 103 11.62 -5.13 13.12
CA THR A 103 10.47 -4.70 12.34
C THR A 103 10.35 -5.56 11.08
N ALA A 104 9.14 -6.06 10.80
CA ALA A 104 8.83 -6.75 9.56
C ALA A 104 8.51 -5.72 8.47
N ALA A 105 9.24 -5.71 7.36
CA ALA A 105 9.08 -4.76 6.28
C ALA A 105 8.51 -5.42 5.02
N PHE A 106 7.32 -5.00 4.61
CA PHE A 106 6.68 -5.45 3.37
C PHE A 106 6.81 -4.36 2.30
N LEU A 107 7.13 -4.76 1.08
CA LEU A 107 7.15 -3.84 -0.07
C LEU A 107 5.79 -3.85 -0.75
N SER A 108 5.17 -2.68 -0.91
CA SER A 108 3.95 -2.49 -1.69
C SER A 108 4.15 -1.45 -2.78
N VAL A 109 3.20 -1.38 -3.70
CA VAL A 109 3.17 -0.37 -4.76
C VAL A 109 1.86 0.37 -4.68
N GLU A 110 1.89 1.69 -4.66
CA GLU A 110 0.72 2.52 -4.80
C GLU A 110 0.68 3.11 -6.21
N ASN A 111 -0.36 2.77 -6.96
CA ASN A 111 -0.62 3.06 -8.37
C ASN A 111 -0.04 2.03 -9.35
N GLY A 112 -0.94 1.21 -9.89
CA GLY A 112 -0.63 0.19 -10.90
C GLY A 112 -0.12 0.73 -12.25
N SER A 113 0.02 2.05 -12.42
CA SER A 113 0.75 2.65 -13.55
C SER A 113 2.19 2.13 -13.65
N ALA A 114 2.74 1.59 -12.55
CA ALA A 114 4.02 0.89 -12.54
C ALA A 114 4.05 -0.36 -13.46
N PHE A 115 2.89 -0.91 -13.85
CA PHE A 115 2.82 -1.99 -14.84
C PHE A 115 3.05 -1.49 -16.27
N ALA A 116 2.84 -0.21 -16.53
CA ALA A 116 2.93 0.39 -17.86
C ALA A 116 2.09 -0.36 -18.93
N GLY A 117 0.94 -0.91 -18.54
CA GLY A 117 0.07 -1.71 -19.40
C GLY A 117 0.56 -3.14 -19.69
N ASP A 118 1.70 -3.55 -19.16
CA ASP A 118 2.29 -4.88 -19.35
C ASP A 118 2.11 -5.77 -18.11
N LEU A 119 1.16 -6.71 -18.19
CA LEU A 119 0.86 -7.63 -17.09
C LEU A 119 2.01 -8.60 -16.76
N SER A 120 2.95 -8.83 -17.67
CA SER A 120 4.12 -9.69 -17.40
C SER A 120 5.01 -9.11 -16.28
N ARG A 121 4.91 -7.81 -16.04
CA ARG A 121 5.63 -7.10 -14.98
C ARG A 121 5.16 -7.49 -13.58
N ILE A 122 3.92 -7.95 -13.43
CA ILE A 122 3.37 -8.42 -12.15
C ILE A 122 4.23 -9.55 -11.59
N GLY A 123 4.55 -10.54 -12.43
CA GLY A 123 5.46 -11.63 -12.03
C GLY A 123 6.89 -11.16 -11.72
N LYS A 124 7.39 -10.13 -12.41
CA LYS A 124 8.69 -9.50 -12.10
C LYS A 124 8.64 -8.82 -10.72
N MET A 125 7.60 -8.03 -10.45
CA MET A 125 7.41 -7.34 -9.16
C MET A 125 7.31 -8.33 -7.99
N LYS A 126 6.63 -9.46 -8.18
CA LYS A 126 6.60 -10.53 -7.17
C LYS A 126 8.00 -11.04 -6.84
N ARG A 127 8.83 -11.26 -7.85
CA ARG A 127 10.24 -11.69 -7.63
C ARG A 127 11.11 -10.62 -6.96
N GLN A 128 10.74 -9.34 -7.11
CA GLN A 128 11.36 -8.20 -6.41
C GLN A 128 10.84 -8.02 -4.97
N GLY A 129 9.96 -8.90 -4.49
CA GLY A 129 9.45 -8.87 -3.11
C GLY A 129 8.16 -8.08 -2.91
N VAL A 130 7.54 -7.56 -3.99
CA VAL A 130 6.26 -6.85 -3.87
C VAL A 130 5.18 -7.78 -3.35
N CYS A 131 4.48 -7.36 -2.29
CA CYS A 131 3.43 -8.13 -1.61
C CYS A 131 2.02 -7.65 -1.95
N ALA A 132 1.84 -6.35 -2.20
CA ALA A 132 0.56 -5.73 -2.50
C ALA A 132 0.71 -4.62 -3.54
N VAL A 133 -0.34 -4.39 -4.34
CA VAL A 133 -0.39 -3.29 -5.31
C VAL A 133 -1.76 -2.64 -5.26
N THR A 134 -1.79 -1.31 -5.10
CA THR A 134 -2.98 -0.48 -5.28
C THR A 134 -3.20 -0.26 -6.77
N LEU A 135 -4.39 -0.60 -7.27
CA LEU A 135 -4.67 -0.61 -8.71
C LEU A 135 -4.56 0.76 -9.35
N THR A 136 -5.01 1.80 -8.65
CA THR A 136 -4.94 3.20 -9.10
C THR A 136 -4.49 4.09 -7.96
N TRP A 137 -4.00 5.27 -8.25
CA TRP A 137 -4.00 6.37 -7.30
C TRP A 137 -5.30 7.19 -7.49
N ASN A 138 -5.26 8.52 -7.42
CA ASN A 138 -6.46 9.35 -7.49
C ASN A 138 -7.03 9.46 -8.92
N GLY A 139 -6.17 9.50 -9.92
CA GLY A 139 -6.51 9.64 -11.32
C GLY A 139 -6.80 8.33 -12.03
N GLU A 140 -6.84 8.41 -13.35
CA GLU A 140 -6.99 7.24 -14.21
C GLU A 140 -5.62 6.70 -14.64
N ASN A 141 -5.51 5.39 -14.76
CA ASN A 141 -4.39 4.74 -15.39
C ASN A 141 -4.88 3.64 -16.36
N GLU A 142 -3.99 2.80 -16.85
CA GLU A 142 -4.32 1.74 -17.81
C GLU A 142 -5.26 0.68 -17.22
N LEU A 143 -5.33 0.56 -15.88
CA LEU A 143 -6.13 -0.46 -15.18
C LEU A 143 -7.54 0.02 -14.84
N GLY A 144 -7.74 1.31 -14.65
CA GLY A 144 -9.02 1.86 -14.21
C GLY A 144 -8.91 3.27 -13.70
N SER A 145 -9.88 3.65 -12.90
CA SER A 145 -10.05 5.00 -12.37
C SER A 145 -10.00 5.04 -10.86
N GLY A 146 -9.26 6.01 -10.36
CA GLY A 146 -9.27 6.35 -8.94
C GLY A 146 -10.50 7.17 -8.55
N ASN A 147 -10.46 7.73 -7.36
CA ASN A 147 -11.61 8.39 -6.74
C ASN A 147 -12.01 9.75 -7.35
N VAL A 148 -11.22 10.32 -8.26
CA VAL A 148 -11.56 11.60 -8.94
C VAL A 148 -12.46 11.42 -10.16
N THR A 149 -12.73 10.19 -10.59
CA THR A 149 -13.65 9.88 -11.68
C THR A 149 -14.61 8.77 -11.25
N ASP A 150 -15.57 8.41 -12.11
CA ASP A 150 -16.61 7.43 -11.77
C ASP A 150 -16.57 6.19 -12.69
N ARG A 151 -15.52 6.01 -13.49
CA ARG A 151 -15.33 4.82 -14.31
C ARG A 151 -14.73 3.69 -13.48
N GLY A 152 -15.14 2.45 -13.76
CA GLY A 152 -14.61 1.25 -13.10
C GLY A 152 -13.26 0.81 -13.68
N LEU A 153 -12.96 -0.48 -13.51
CA LEU A 153 -11.79 -1.10 -14.09
C LEU A 153 -11.92 -1.24 -15.61
N THR A 154 -10.80 -1.12 -16.31
CA THR A 154 -10.71 -1.53 -17.72
C THR A 154 -10.65 -3.06 -17.83
N ASP A 155 -10.77 -3.60 -19.05
CA ASP A 155 -10.54 -5.03 -19.29
C ASP A 155 -9.12 -5.43 -18.86
N LEU A 156 -8.13 -4.55 -19.08
CA LEU A 156 -6.76 -4.75 -18.61
C LEU A 156 -6.68 -4.75 -17.07
N GLY A 157 -7.45 -3.89 -16.40
CA GLY A 157 -7.55 -3.87 -14.94
C GLY A 157 -8.12 -5.16 -14.37
N ARG A 158 -9.19 -5.68 -14.95
CA ARG A 158 -9.75 -6.99 -14.58
C ARG A 158 -8.77 -8.14 -14.84
N ALA A 159 -8.00 -8.08 -15.92
CA ALA A 159 -6.95 -9.05 -16.20
C ALA A 159 -5.78 -8.91 -15.20
N ALA A 160 -5.42 -7.69 -14.79
CA ALA A 160 -4.40 -7.44 -13.76
C ALA A 160 -4.81 -8.03 -12.41
N VAL A 161 -6.08 -7.87 -11.99
CA VAL A 161 -6.61 -8.49 -10.76
C VAL A 161 -6.35 -10.00 -10.76
N ARG A 162 -6.75 -10.70 -11.82
CA ARG A 162 -6.53 -12.15 -11.94
C ARG A 162 -5.05 -12.53 -11.96
N GLU A 163 -4.24 -11.76 -12.66
CA GLU A 163 -2.79 -12.03 -12.73
C GLU A 163 -2.09 -11.78 -11.39
N MET A 164 -2.49 -10.75 -10.65
CA MET A 164 -2.00 -10.51 -9.29
C MET A 164 -2.31 -11.68 -8.36
N GLU A 165 -3.54 -12.20 -8.39
CA GLU A 165 -3.93 -13.38 -7.62
C GLU A 165 -3.13 -14.62 -8.02
N ARG A 166 -2.91 -14.84 -9.33
CA ARG A 166 -2.10 -15.94 -9.84
C ARG A 166 -0.64 -15.85 -9.36
N CYS A 167 -0.09 -14.65 -9.29
CA CYS A 167 1.26 -14.40 -8.82
C CYS A 167 1.39 -14.34 -7.29
N GLY A 168 0.28 -14.34 -6.54
CA GLY A 168 0.27 -14.19 -5.09
C GLY A 168 0.68 -12.79 -4.64
N ILE A 169 0.26 -11.76 -5.38
CA ILE A 169 0.30 -10.35 -4.98
C ILE A 169 -1.09 -9.98 -4.50
N LEU A 170 -1.19 -9.35 -3.33
CA LEU A 170 -2.44 -8.85 -2.77
C LEU A 170 -2.92 -7.63 -3.57
N ILE A 171 -4.22 -7.61 -3.87
CA ILE A 171 -4.86 -6.45 -4.48
C ILE A 171 -5.16 -5.47 -3.36
N ASP A 172 -4.82 -4.20 -3.55
CA ASP A 172 -5.23 -3.11 -2.68
C ASP A 172 -6.25 -2.23 -3.42
N VAL A 173 -7.41 -2.05 -2.80
CA VAL A 173 -8.52 -1.28 -3.36
C VAL A 173 -8.57 0.15 -2.85
N SER A 174 -7.63 0.56 -1.99
CA SER A 174 -7.48 1.96 -1.62
C SER A 174 -7.35 2.81 -2.88
N HIS A 175 -7.92 4.02 -2.86
CA HIS A 175 -8.02 4.94 -4.01
C HIS A 175 -9.02 4.58 -5.11
N LEU A 176 -9.50 3.34 -5.23
CA LEU A 176 -10.57 3.05 -6.19
C LEU A 176 -11.84 3.85 -5.86
N ASN A 177 -12.57 4.22 -6.90
CA ASN A 177 -13.94 4.69 -6.77
C ASN A 177 -14.92 3.50 -6.54
N ASP A 178 -16.19 3.80 -6.31
CA ASP A 178 -17.19 2.78 -6.03
C ASP A 178 -17.39 1.79 -7.18
N ALA A 179 -17.31 2.25 -8.45
CA ALA A 179 -17.41 1.39 -9.62
C ALA A 179 -16.20 0.45 -9.73
N GLY A 180 -14.98 0.96 -9.52
CA GLY A 180 -13.76 0.15 -9.53
C GLY A 180 -13.75 -0.91 -8.43
N LEU A 181 -14.23 -0.57 -7.24
CA LEU A 181 -14.37 -1.54 -6.15
C LEU A 181 -15.44 -2.60 -6.46
N ALA A 182 -16.58 -2.21 -7.07
CA ALA A 182 -17.58 -3.17 -7.52
C ALA A 182 -17.00 -4.16 -8.54
N ASP A 183 -16.18 -3.68 -9.47
CA ASP A 183 -15.49 -4.51 -10.46
C ASP A 183 -14.49 -5.49 -9.80
N VAL A 184 -13.80 -5.06 -8.72
CA VAL A 184 -12.94 -5.97 -7.95
C VAL A 184 -13.78 -7.03 -7.24
N PHE A 185 -14.93 -6.68 -6.65
CA PHE A 185 -15.85 -7.67 -6.06
C PHE A 185 -16.32 -8.72 -7.08
N GLU A 186 -16.52 -8.34 -8.34
CA GLU A 186 -16.91 -9.26 -9.40
C GLU A 186 -15.75 -10.13 -9.91
N THR A 187 -14.52 -9.62 -9.86
CA THR A 187 -13.37 -10.21 -10.55
C THR A 187 -12.48 -11.03 -9.61
N ALA A 188 -12.30 -10.57 -8.36
CA ALA A 188 -11.40 -11.20 -7.41
C ALA A 188 -12.02 -12.43 -6.77
N GLU A 189 -11.25 -13.53 -6.75
CA GLU A 189 -11.62 -14.82 -6.16
C GLU A 189 -11.05 -14.99 -4.74
N ARG A 190 -10.06 -14.21 -4.36
CA ARG A 190 -9.35 -14.26 -3.06
C ARG A 190 -9.62 -13.03 -2.23
N PRO A 191 -9.40 -13.08 -0.90
CA PRO A 191 -9.39 -11.89 -0.07
C PRO A 191 -8.35 -10.87 -0.54
N PHE A 192 -8.69 -9.59 -0.42
CA PHE A 192 -7.86 -8.46 -0.81
C PHE A 192 -7.80 -7.41 0.32
N LEU A 193 -7.15 -6.28 0.09
CA LEU A 193 -6.89 -5.25 1.09
C LEU A 193 -7.57 -3.93 0.72
N ALA A 194 -7.90 -3.14 1.73
CA ALA A 194 -7.92 -1.69 1.64
C ALA A 194 -6.87 -1.19 2.64
N THR A 195 -5.67 -0.88 2.18
CA THR A 195 -4.53 -0.61 3.06
C THR A 195 -4.74 0.64 3.93
N HIS A 196 -5.48 1.64 3.40
CA HIS A 196 -5.74 2.91 4.08
C HIS A 196 -7.09 3.52 3.66
N SER A 197 -8.18 3.08 4.28
CA SER A 197 -9.56 3.52 4.01
C SER A 197 -10.39 3.57 5.30
N ASN A 198 -11.33 4.52 5.37
CA ASN A 198 -12.18 4.71 6.54
C ASN A 198 -13.66 4.43 6.20
N ALA A 199 -14.55 4.61 7.17
CA ALA A 199 -16.00 4.45 6.99
C ALA A 199 -16.63 5.76 6.48
N ARG A 200 -17.35 5.69 5.36
CA ARG A 200 -18.07 6.84 4.78
C ARG A 200 -19.21 7.32 5.67
N ALA A 201 -19.76 6.44 6.50
CA ALA A 201 -20.76 6.81 7.48
C ALA A 201 -20.21 7.72 8.59
N VAL A 202 -18.89 7.70 8.85
CA VAL A 202 -18.23 8.56 9.84
C VAL A 202 -17.80 9.89 9.21
N CYS A 203 -17.26 9.85 8.00
CA CYS A 203 -16.88 11.03 7.23
C CYS A 203 -17.26 10.81 5.76
N ALA A 204 -18.14 11.66 5.24
CA ALA A 204 -18.78 11.52 3.93
C ALA A 204 -17.82 11.85 2.76
N HIS A 205 -16.62 11.31 2.80
CA HIS A 205 -15.63 11.48 1.74
C HIS A 205 -15.64 10.29 0.76
N ARG A 206 -15.50 10.56 -0.55
CA ARG A 206 -15.56 9.51 -1.59
C ARG A 206 -14.40 8.49 -1.53
N ARG A 207 -13.32 8.81 -0.82
CA ARG A 207 -12.21 7.89 -0.51
C ARG A 207 -12.55 6.86 0.56
N ASN A 208 -13.62 7.10 1.32
CA ASN A 208 -14.06 6.22 2.39
C ASN A 208 -15.04 5.18 1.85
N LEU A 209 -15.02 4.00 2.46
CA LEU A 209 -15.86 2.87 2.11
C LEU A 209 -17.28 3.01 2.66
N THR A 210 -18.28 2.65 1.89
CA THR A 210 -19.66 2.54 2.36
C THR A 210 -19.81 1.33 3.28
N ASP A 211 -20.84 1.34 4.13
CA ASP A 211 -21.16 0.21 5.02
C ASP A 211 -21.41 -1.09 4.24
N VAL A 212 -21.97 -0.99 3.03
CA VAL A 212 -22.19 -2.15 2.16
C VAL A 212 -20.85 -2.73 1.69
N GLN A 213 -19.92 -1.88 1.27
CA GLN A 213 -18.58 -2.29 0.85
C GLN A 213 -17.80 -2.91 2.01
N ILE A 214 -17.83 -2.28 3.20
CA ILE A 214 -17.17 -2.79 4.40
C ILE A 214 -17.72 -4.19 4.75
N LYS A 215 -19.04 -4.35 4.80
CA LYS A 215 -19.68 -5.65 5.09
C LYS A 215 -19.29 -6.73 4.10
N GLU A 216 -19.25 -6.41 2.80
CA GLU A 216 -18.84 -7.34 1.77
C GLU A 216 -17.36 -7.72 1.88
N MET A 217 -16.48 -6.74 2.16
CA MET A 217 -15.06 -7.01 2.42
C MET A 217 -14.89 -7.94 3.63
N VAL A 218 -15.58 -7.67 4.74
CA VAL A 218 -15.54 -8.53 5.94
C VAL A 218 -16.03 -9.93 5.61
N ARG A 219 -17.14 -10.07 4.87
CA ARG A 219 -17.67 -11.38 4.46
C ARG A 219 -16.66 -12.19 3.64
N ARG A 220 -15.82 -11.54 2.86
CA ARG A 220 -14.75 -12.16 2.06
C ARG A 220 -13.46 -12.41 2.82
N GLY A 221 -13.36 -12.00 4.08
CA GLY A 221 -12.13 -12.10 4.88
C GLY A 221 -11.05 -11.10 4.49
N CYS A 222 -11.43 -9.98 3.86
CA CYS A 222 -10.53 -8.89 3.52
C CYS A 222 -10.08 -8.10 4.76
N LEU A 223 -8.96 -7.39 4.66
CA LEU A 223 -8.46 -6.49 5.69
C LEU A 223 -8.66 -5.02 5.28
N ILE A 224 -8.99 -4.19 6.27
CA ILE A 224 -9.14 -2.75 6.10
C ILE A 224 -8.23 -2.06 7.11
N GLY A 225 -7.25 -1.31 6.61
CA GLY A 225 -6.40 -0.40 7.40
C GLY A 225 -7.03 0.98 7.49
N LEU A 226 -6.86 1.62 8.63
CA LEU A 226 -7.33 2.99 8.85
C LEU A 226 -6.42 4.00 8.15
N ASN A 227 -7.02 5.07 7.64
CA ASN A 227 -6.32 6.20 7.05
C ASN A 227 -6.35 7.39 8.03
N TYR A 228 -5.18 7.91 8.39
CA TYR A 228 -5.06 9.02 9.34
C TYR A 228 -5.03 10.41 8.66
N TYR A 229 -5.30 10.51 7.37
CA TYR A 229 -5.41 11.81 6.70
C TYR A 229 -6.67 12.54 7.17
N GLY A 230 -6.51 13.71 7.80
CA GLY A 230 -7.57 14.45 8.47
C GLY A 230 -8.87 14.60 7.67
N PRO A 231 -8.83 14.98 6.37
CA PRO A 231 -10.04 15.09 5.55
C PRO A 231 -10.86 13.81 5.37
N PHE A 232 -10.30 12.63 5.71
CA PHE A 232 -11.01 11.36 5.64
C PHE A 232 -11.50 10.86 7.00
N LEU A 233 -11.17 11.58 8.08
CA LEU A 233 -11.54 11.24 9.44
C LEU A 233 -12.75 12.04 9.95
N CYS A 234 -12.85 13.30 9.53
CA CYS A 234 -13.95 14.17 9.95
C CYS A 234 -14.29 15.21 8.88
N ASP A 235 -15.55 15.63 8.86
CA ASP A 235 -16.00 16.74 8.04
C ASP A 235 -15.28 18.02 8.46
N GLY A 236 -14.67 18.71 7.49
CA GLY A 236 -13.85 19.90 7.71
C GLY A 236 -12.35 19.65 7.90
N GLY A 237 -11.90 18.39 7.97
CA GLY A 237 -10.48 18.02 7.92
C GLY A 237 -9.63 18.34 9.15
N GLU A 238 -10.23 18.90 10.20
CA GLU A 238 -9.54 19.14 11.48
C GLU A 238 -9.74 17.93 12.42
N VAL A 239 -8.69 17.13 12.55
CA VAL A 239 -8.65 16.09 13.58
C VAL A 239 -8.40 16.77 14.92
N ARG A 240 -9.38 16.75 15.80
CA ARG A 240 -9.29 17.45 17.08
C ARG A 240 -8.64 16.60 18.16
N SER A 241 -8.86 15.36 18.23
CA SER A 241 -8.30 14.42 19.22
C SER A 241 -8.83 13.04 18.94
N LEU A 242 -8.18 12.01 19.45
CA LEU A 242 -8.71 10.64 19.50
C LEU A 242 -9.43 10.37 20.82
N ASP A 243 -9.71 11.41 21.61
CA ASP A 243 -10.46 11.32 22.88
C ASP A 243 -11.95 11.15 22.64
#